data_c092234137de8a5468150ae7e9c9b86d
#
_entry.id   c092234137de8a5468150ae7e9c9b86d
#
_cell.length_a   1.000
_cell.length_b   1.000
_cell.length_c   1.000
_cell.angle_alpha   90.00
_cell.angle_beta   90.00
_cell.angle_gamma   90.00
#
_symmetry.space_group_name_H-M   'P 1'
#
loop_
_entity.id
_entity.type
_entity.pdbx_description
1 polymer ?
#
loop_
_entity_poly.entity_id
_entity_poly.type
_entity_poly.pdbx_seq_one_letter_code
_entity_poly.pdbx_strand_id
1 'polypeptide(L)'
;MDMPVSRSPRWALQEGFVQSILVVEDSATMRSLIASTLEGIGVPIKITDASSGFEALRQLPRERYDLIVTDINMPDINGLELVSFVKGNAAYRSIPLIIVSTGNSDHDREKALGLGADAYLVKPFEPDDLLRIARDLLPSPQQDG
;
A
#
# COMPACT_ATOMS: atom_id res chain seq x y z
N MET A 1 -26.16 -23.29 5.46
CA MET A 1 -25.71 -23.15 5.02
C MET A 1 -24.71 -22.90 4.90
N ASP A 2 -24.27 -23.12 4.67
CA ASP A 2 -23.32 -22.81 4.64
C ASP A 2 -22.78 -22.21 3.81
N MET A 3 -22.57 -21.66 3.79
CA MET A 3 -22.14 -20.94 3.07
C MET A 3 -20.94 -21.04 2.70
N PRO A 4 -20.67 -20.89 1.74
CA PRO A 4 -19.51 -21.00 1.25
C PRO A 4 -18.64 -20.26 1.96
N VAL A 5 -17.79 -20.76 2.07
CA VAL A 5 -16.94 -20.21 2.69
C VAL A 5 -16.52 -18.96 2.23
N SER A 6 -16.79 -17.91 2.82
CA SER A 6 -16.21 -16.68 2.54
C SER A 6 -14.88 -16.64 3.16
N ARG A 7 -13.89 -16.24 2.37
CA ARG A 7 -12.60 -16.07 2.91
C ARG A 7 -12.41 -14.73 3.48
N SER A 8 -13.37 -13.82 3.34
CA SER A 8 -13.27 -12.47 3.87
C SER A 8 -13.59 -12.46 5.34
N PRO A 9 -12.89 -11.65 6.12
CA PRO A 9 -13.24 -11.50 7.51
C PRO A 9 -14.63 -10.88 7.65
N ARG A 10 -15.24 -11.15 8.77
CA ARG A 10 -16.58 -10.68 8.99
C ARG A 10 -16.72 -9.17 8.89
N TRP A 11 -15.73 -8.41 9.41
CA TRP A 11 -15.78 -6.96 9.36
C TRP A 11 -15.78 -6.45 7.91
N ALA A 12 -15.20 -7.22 6.97
CA ALA A 12 -15.13 -6.78 5.59
C ALA A 12 -16.50 -6.82 4.92
N LEU A 13 -17.46 -7.47 5.53
CA LEU A 13 -18.81 -7.56 4.98
C LEU A 13 -19.72 -6.45 5.52
N GLN A 14 -19.21 -5.59 6.39
CA GLN A 14 -19.99 -4.51 6.91
C GLN A 14 -20.30 -3.53 5.82
N GLU A 15 -21.55 -3.11 5.78
CA GLU A 15 -21.96 -2.19 4.74
C GLU A 15 -21.20 -0.89 4.85
N GLY A 16 -20.72 -0.39 3.75
CA GLY A 16 -20.03 0.89 3.72
C GLY A 16 -18.56 0.84 4.10
N PHE A 17 -18.06 -0.30 4.55
CA PHE A 17 -16.66 -0.38 4.90
C PHE A 17 -15.83 -0.68 3.66
N VAL A 18 -14.97 0.25 3.28
CA VAL A 18 -14.09 0.11 2.13
C VAL A 18 -12.72 0.63 2.55
N GLN A 19 -11.68 -0.15 2.28
CA GLN A 19 -10.32 0.29 2.59
C GLN A 19 -9.73 1.02 1.40
N SER A 20 -9.07 2.13 1.65
CA SER A 20 -8.51 2.97 0.61
C SER A 20 -7.01 2.75 0.51
N ILE A 21 -6.54 2.48 -0.69
CA ILE A 21 -5.12 2.21 -0.94
C ILE A 21 -4.60 3.20 -1.97
N LEU A 22 -3.48 3.83 -1.66
CA LEU A 22 -2.81 4.74 -2.58
C LEU A 22 -1.66 3.98 -3.23
N VAL A 23 -1.68 3.87 -4.56
CA VAL A 23 -0.63 3.18 -5.31
C VAL A 23 0.16 4.23 -6.08
N VAL A 24 1.45 4.34 -5.77
CA VAL A 24 2.33 5.36 -6.32
C VAL A 24 3.37 4.67 -7.20
N GLU A 25 3.29 4.86 -8.49
CA GLU A 25 4.14 4.16 -9.45
C GLU A 25 4.11 4.91 -10.78
N ASP A 26 5.27 5.28 -11.30
CA ASP A 26 5.30 6.06 -12.53
C ASP A 26 5.08 5.22 -13.78
N SER A 27 5.33 3.91 -13.72
CA SER A 27 5.05 3.02 -14.85
C SER A 27 3.57 2.65 -14.84
N ALA A 28 2.86 3.00 -15.90
CA ALA A 28 1.44 2.69 -15.99
C ALA A 28 1.19 1.19 -15.95
N THR A 29 2.05 0.42 -16.60
CA THR A 29 1.91 -1.03 -16.62
C THR A 29 2.07 -1.62 -15.24
N MET A 30 3.10 -1.20 -14.52
CA MET A 30 3.34 -1.72 -13.17
C MET A 30 2.26 -1.23 -12.21
N ARG A 31 1.80 0.01 -12.39
CA ARG A 31 0.72 0.55 -11.54
C ARG A 31 -0.55 -0.29 -11.70
N SER A 32 -0.89 -0.65 -12.95
CA SER A 32 -2.04 -1.50 -13.21
C SER A 32 -1.86 -2.89 -12.64
N LEU A 33 -0.66 -3.43 -12.70
CA LEU A 33 -0.39 -4.75 -12.14
C LEU A 33 -0.58 -4.75 -10.62
N ILE A 34 -0.03 -3.73 -9.95
CA ILE A 34 -0.17 -3.63 -8.50
C ILE A 34 -1.65 -3.48 -8.14
N ALA A 35 -2.36 -2.61 -8.85
CA ALA A 35 -3.77 -2.37 -8.56
C ALA A 35 -4.60 -3.63 -8.76
N SER A 36 -4.41 -4.34 -9.88
CA SER A 36 -5.20 -5.53 -10.14
C SER A 36 -4.85 -6.65 -9.15
N THR A 37 -3.60 -6.72 -8.74
CA THR A 37 -3.22 -7.70 -7.72
C THR A 37 -3.94 -7.41 -6.41
N LEU A 38 -3.95 -6.16 -5.99
CA LEU A 38 -4.59 -5.78 -4.73
C LEU A 38 -6.10 -5.98 -4.76
N GLU A 39 -6.70 -5.87 -5.94
CA GLU A 39 -8.14 -6.10 -6.06
C GLU A 39 -8.52 -7.54 -5.75
N GLY A 40 -7.55 -8.46 -5.80
CA GLY A 40 -7.78 -9.84 -5.43
C GLY A 40 -7.70 -10.12 -3.94
N ILE A 41 -7.62 -9.06 -3.11
CA ILE A 41 -7.35 -9.26 -1.68
C ILE A 41 -8.54 -9.85 -0.92
N GLY A 42 -9.73 -9.81 -1.49
CA GLY A 42 -10.87 -10.48 -0.88
C GLY A 42 -11.72 -9.61 0.02
N VAL A 43 -11.43 -8.31 0.10
CA VAL A 43 -12.23 -7.36 0.86
C VAL A 43 -12.47 -6.14 -0.02
N PRO A 44 -13.49 -5.35 0.26
CA PRO A 44 -13.75 -4.17 -0.56
C PRO A 44 -12.62 -3.16 -0.41
N ILE A 45 -12.10 -2.70 -1.54
CA ILE A 45 -11.04 -1.68 -1.54
C ILE A 45 -11.33 -0.64 -2.60
N LYS A 46 -10.76 0.54 -2.38
CA LYS A 46 -10.76 1.61 -3.34
C LYS A 46 -9.31 1.98 -3.60
N ILE A 47 -8.89 1.94 -4.86
CA ILE A 47 -7.52 2.26 -5.21
C ILE A 47 -7.48 3.63 -5.84
N THR A 48 -6.57 4.46 -5.34
CA THR A 48 -6.26 5.74 -5.94
C THR A 48 -4.85 5.64 -6.50
N ASP A 49 -4.70 6.00 -7.77
CA ASP A 49 -3.41 5.94 -8.44
C ASP A 49 -2.71 7.27 -8.34
N ALA A 50 -1.40 7.23 -8.19
CA ALA A 50 -0.55 8.40 -8.32
C ALA A 50 0.62 8.01 -9.20
N SER A 51 0.90 8.80 -10.23
CA SER A 51 1.96 8.48 -11.18
C SER A 51 3.29 9.13 -10.81
N SER A 52 3.33 9.85 -9.72
CA SER A 52 4.56 10.50 -9.26
C SER A 52 4.48 10.75 -7.77
N GLY A 53 5.62 11.09 -7.18
CA GLY A 53 5.65 11.44 -5.76
C GLY A 53 4.87 12.72 -5.47
N PHE A 54 4.95 13.71 -6.36
CA PHE A 54 4.17 14.93 -6.18
C PHE A 54 2.68 14.64 -6.20
N GLU A 55 2.27 13.76 -7.10
CA GLU A 55 0.86 13.44 -7.16
C GLU A 55 0.41 12.72 -5.89
N ALA A 56 1.27 11.86 -5.35
CA ALA A 56 0.96 11.21 -4.09
C ALA A 56 0.78 12.24 -2.97
N LEU A 57 1.66 13.23 -2.91
CA LEU A 57 1.55 14.26 -1.89
C LEU A 57 0.25 15.04 -2.03
N ARG A 58 -0.21 15.26 -3.25
CA ARG A 58 -1.46 15.97 -3.47
C ARG A 58 -2.67 15.13 -3.09
N GLN A 59 -2.54 13.80 -3.21
CA GLN A 59 -3.65 12.92 -2.87
C GLN A 59 -3.79 12.69 -1.37
N LEU A 60 -2.69 12.74 -0.63
CA LEU A 60 -2.73 12.41 0.79
C LEU A 60 -3.76 13.20 1.60
N PRO A 61 -3.90 14.52 1.40
CA PRO A 61 -4.88 15.25 2.20
C PRO A 61 -6.33 15.12 1.71
N ARG A 62 -6.54 14.46 0.58
CA ARG A 62 -7.88 14.40 -0.02
C ARG A 62 -8.76 13.33 0.58
N GLU A 63 -8.17 12.29 1.13
CA GLU A 63 -8.95 11.26 1.80
C GLU A 63 -8.07 10.50 2.76
N ARG A 64 -8.67 9.65 3.54
CA ARG A 64 -7.96 8.85 4.50
C ARG A 64 -7.54 7.56 3.82
N TYR A 65 -6.25 7.26 3.85
CA TYR A 65 -5.73 6.04 3.24
C TYR A 65 -5.40 5.03 4.32
N ASP A 66 -5.62 3.75 3.99
CA ASP A 66 -5.35 2.64 4.90
C ASP A 66 -4.06 1.93 4.56
N LEU A 67 -3.50 2.19 3.38
CA LEU A 67 -2.26 1.56 2.94
C LEU A 67 -1.69 2.39 1.80
N ILE A 68 -0.36 2.51 1.76
CA ILE A 68 0.34 3.12 0.63
C ILE A 68 1.29 2.07 0.07
N VAL A 69 1.27 1.89 -1.25
CA VAL A 69 2.24 1.06 -1.96
C VAL A 69 2.97 1.99 -2.91
N THR A 70 4.30 2.10 -2.78
CA THR A 70 5.05 3.04 -3.60
C THR A 70 6.33 2.41 -4.14
N ASP A 71 6.67 2.80 -5.38
CA ASP A 71 7.97 2.50 -5.96
C ASP A 71 9.03 3.44 -5.35
N ILE A 72 10.29 3.03 -5.40
CA ILE A 72 11.37 3.92 -5.00
C ILE A 72 11.76 4.87 -6.13
N ASN A 73 11.87 4.35 -7.34
CA ASN A 73 12.48 5.11 -8.43
C ASN A 73 11.43 5.91 -9.19
N MET A 74 11.30 7.16 -8.84
CA MET A 74 10.39 8.09 -9.51
C MET A 74 11.15 9.38 -9.78
N PRO A 75 10.83 10.07 -10.88
CA PRO A 75 11.68 11.18 -11.32
C PRO A 75 11.62 12.42 -10.45
N ASP A 76 10.54 12.66 -9.73
CA ASP A 76 10.40 13.90 -8.96
C ASP A 76 10.77 13.68 -7.49
N ILE A 77 9.92 12.98 -6.76
CA ILE A 77 10.17 12.63 -5.37
C ILE A 77 10.27 11.11 -5.34
N ASN A 78 11.39 10.57 -4.88
CA ASN A 78 11.52 9.12 -4.87
C ASN A 78 10.79 8.52 -3.69
N GLY A 79 10.66 7.19 -3.69
CA GLY A 79 9.90 6.50 -2.67
C GLY A 79 10.46 6.66 -1.28
N LEU A 80 11.78 6.78 -1.15
CA LEU A 80 12.40 6.97 0.17
C LEU A 80 12.03 8.33 0.74
N GLU A 81 11.98 9.35 -0.11
CA GLU A 81 11.54 10.67 0.32
C GLU A 81 10.07 10.65 0.71
N LEU A 82 9.27 9.90 -0.02
CA LEU A 82 7.85 9.77 0.32
C LEU A 82 7.66 9.08 1.66
N VAL A 83 8.42 8.01 1.92
CA VAL A 83 8.39 7.34 3.23
C VAL A 83 8.72 8.33 4.33
N SER A 84 9.79 9.10 4.13
CA SER A 84 10.24 10.06 5.12
C SER A 84 9.16 11.10 5.40
N PHE A 85 8.50 11.58 4.36
CA PHE A 85 7.42 12.54 4.54
C PHE A 85 6.25 11.93 5.30
N VAL A 86 5.81 10.75 4.90
CA VAL A 86 4.64 10.12 5.51
C VAL A 86 4.93 9.79 6.97
N LYS A 87 6.08 9.17 7.23
CA LYS A 87 6.38 8.71 8.59
C LYS A 87 6.80 9.86 9.51
N GLY A 88 7.23 10.97 8.93
CA GLY A 88 7.56 12.16 9.72
C GLY A 88 6.38 13.07 9.99
N ASN A 89 5.20 12.76 9.45
CA ASN A 89 4.06 13.65 9.56
C ASN A 89 3.01 13.03 10.47
N ALA A 90 2.63 13.76 11.52
CA ALA A 90 1.71 13.22 12.51
C ALA A 90 0.37 12.80 11.91
N ALA A 91 -0.04 13.43 10.82
CA ALA A 91 -1.32 13.11 10.18
C ALA A 91 -1.28 11.79 9.40
N TYR A 92 -0.08 11.35 8.98
CA TYR A 92 0.02 10.22 8.05
C TYR A 92 0.87 9.06 8.57
N ARG A 93 1.62 9.25 9.63
CA ARG A 93 2.63 8.26 10.02
C ARG A 93 2.06 6.91 10.43
N SER A 94 0.78 6.85 10.77
CA SER A 94 0.18 5.57 11.12
C SER A 94 -0.26 4.77 9.90
N ILE A 95 -0.19 5.33 8.69
CA ILE A 95 -0.56 4.61 7.48
C ILE A 95 0.55 3.61 7.16
N PRO A 96 0.25 2.31 7.09
CA PRO A 96 1.25 1.33 6.68
C PRO A 96 1.69 1.59 5.24
N LEU A 97 2.97 1.33 4.97
CA LEU A 97 3.56 1.67 3.69
C LEU A 97 4.46 0.55 3.21
N ILE A 98 4.22 0.08 1.99
CA ILE A 98 5.02 -0.94 1.34
C ILE A 98 5.83 -0.30 0.23
N ILE A 99 7.13 -0.57 0.21
CA ILE A 99 7.99 -0.17 -0.90
C ILE A 99 8.07 -1.34 -1.88
N VAL A 100 7.91 -1.06 -3.17
CA VAL A 100 8.09 -2.05 -4.23
C VAL A 100 9.17 -1.51 -5.15
N SER A 101 10.27 -2.24 -5.32
CA SER A 101 11.42 -1.70 -6.04
C SER A 101 12.10 -2.76 -6.89
N THR A 102 12.67 -2.34 -8.03
CA THR A 102 13.47 -3.24 -8.85
C THR A 102 14.84 -3.48 -8.24
N GLY A 103 15.30 -2.59 -7.35
CA GLY A 103 16.59 -2.78 -6.73
C GLY A 103 16.50 -3.79 -5.60
N ASN A 104 17.44 -4.74 -5.56
CA ASN A 104 17.48 -5.66 -4.44
C ASN A 104 18.69 -5.37 -3.56
N SER A 105 19.10 -4.11 -3.52
CA SER A 105 20.20 -3.68 -2.69
C SER A 105 19.80 -3.74 -1.23
N ASP A 106 20.62 -4.38 -0.42
CA ASP A 106 20.39 -4.41 1.01
C ASP A 106 20.42 -3.01 1.59
N HIS A 107 21.23 -2.13 1.00
CA HIS A 107 21.32 -0.75 1.46
C HIS A 107 19.98 -0.02 1.29
N ASP A 108 19.35 -0.15 0.12
CA ASP A 108 18.06 0.49 -0.11
C ASP A 108 16.99 -0.06 0.82
N ARG A 109 17.00 -1.37 1.00
CA ARG A 109 16.05 -2.01 1.89
C ARG A 109 16.21 -1.53 3.32
N GLU A 110 17.45 -1.52 3.80
CA GLU A 110 17.71 -1.09 5.16
C GLU A 110 17.35 0.37 5.36
N LYS A 111 17.62 1.19 4.36
CA LYS A 111 17.31 2.60 4.45
C LYS A 111 15.80 2.81 4.49
N ALA A 112 15.07 2.11 3.63
CA ALA A 112 13.61 2.23 3.60
C ALA A 112 12.99 1.82 4.93
N LEU A 113 13.42 0.67 5.45
CA LEU A 113 12.89 0.19 6.73
C LEU A 113 13.29 1.10 7.87
N GLY A 114 14.51 1.62 7.83
CA GLY A 114 14.97 2.56 8.85
C GLY A 114 14.21 3.88 8.85
N LEU A 115 13.66 4.27 7.71
CA LEU A 115 12.84 5.48 7.62
C LEU A 115 11.40 5.21 8.05
N GLY A 116 11.02 3.95 8.27
CA GLY A 116 9.71 3.62 8.76
C GLY A 116 8.82 2.85 7.80
N ALA A 117 9.34 2.46 6.62
CA ALA A 117 8.55 1.61 5.74
C ALA A 117 8.22 0.30 6.46
N ASP A 118 7.00 -0.18 6.25
CA ASP A 118 6.54 -1.36 6.96
C ASP A 118 6.91 -2.64 6.24
N ALA A 119 7.16 -2.57 4.94
CA ALA A 119 7.59 -3.73 4.17
C ALA A 119 8.33 -3.28 2.91
N TYR A 120 9.15 -4.17 2.37
CA TYR A 120 9.93 -3.90 1.18
C TYR A 120 9.81 -5.14 0.28
N LEU A 121 9.33 -4.94 -0.96
CA LEU A 121 9.10 -6.03 -1.89
C LEU A 121 9.87 -5.78 -3.17
N VAL A 122 10.63 -6.76 -3.64
CA VAL A 122 11.49 -6.61 -4.82
C VAL A 122 10.73 -7.06 -6.06
N LYS A 123 10.81 -6.25 -7.13
CA LYS A 123 10.23 -6.61 -8.42
C LYS A 123 11.22 -7.48 -9.21
N PRO A 124 10.74 -8.44 -9.96
CA PRO A 124 9.35 -8.87 -10.06
C PRO A 124 8.95 -9.64 -8.81
N PHE A 125 7.72 -9.42 -8.36
CA PHE A 125 7.24 -10.08 -7.16
C PHE A 125 6.15 -11.07 -7.53
N GLU A 126 5.90 -12.02 -6.65
CA GLU A 126 4.77 -12.90 -6.80
C GLU A 126 3.52 -12.19 -6.28
N PRO A 127 2.41 -12.22 -7.02
CA PRO A 127 1.20 -11.56 -6.53
C PRO A 127 0.79 -11.99 -5.12
N ASP A 128 0.98 -13.26 -4.79
CA ASP A 128 0.64 -13.76 -3.47
C ASP A 128 1.45 -13.10 -2.37
N ASP A 129 2.69 -12.71 -2.66
CA ASP A 129 3.51 -12.03 -1.67
C ASP A 129 2.98 -10.65 -1.37
N LEU A 130 2.59 -9.92 -2.41
CA LEU A 130 2.01 -8.59 -2.20
C LEU A 130 0.69 -8.71 -1.44
N LEU A 131 -0.15 -9.67 -1.80
CA LEU A 131 -1.42 -9.85 -1.11
C LEU A 131 -1.23 -10.21 0.35
N ARG A 132 -0.28 -11.08 0.64
CA ARG A 132 -0.03 -11.48 2.02
C ARG A 132 0.43 -10.30 2.85
N ILE A 133 1.36 -9.52 2.32
CA ILE A 133 1.88 -8.37 3.04
C ILE A 133 0.78 -7.32 3.23
N ALA A 134 -0.01 -7.08 2.18
CA ALA A 134 -1.08 -6.10 2.27
C ALA A 134 -2.13 -6.52 3.29
N ARG A 135 -2.50 -7.80 3.31
CA ARG A 135 -3.47 -8.28 4.31
C ARG A 135 -2.97 -8.10 5.72
N ASP A 136 -1.67 -8.37 5.93
CA ASP A 136 -1.10 -8.24 7.25
C ASP A 136 -1.09 -6.81 7.73
N LEU A 137 -0.95 -5.86 6.81
CA LEU A 137 -0.82 -4.45 7.17
C LEU A 137 -2.13 -3.68 7.20
N LEU A 138 -3.13 -4.12 6.43
CA LEU A 138 -4.39 -3.39 6.38
C LEU A 138 -5.12 -3.49 7.71
N PRO A 139 -5.64 -2.38 8.22
CA PRO A 139 -6.32 -2.42 9.50
C PRO A 139 -7.68 -3.09 9.39
N SER A 140 -8.17 -3.53 10.52
CA SER A 140 -9.51 -4.11 10.61
C SER A 140 -10.30 -3.28 11.62
N PRO A 141 -11.54 -2.92 11.30
CA PRO A 141 -12.34 -2.15 12.24
C PRO A 141 -12.58 -2.86 13.56
N GLN A 142 -12.48 -4.18 13.57
CA GLN A 142 -12.74 -4.92 14.80
C GLN A 142 -11.57 -4.98 15.73
N GLN A 143 -10.41 -4.55 15.27
CA GLN A 143 -9.25 -4.59 16.13
C GLN A 143 -9.28 -3.56 17.21
N ASP A 144 -10.16 -2.61 17.07
CA ASP A 144 -10.23 -1.61 18.05
C ASP A 144 -11.07 -1.99 19.19
N GLY A 145 -11.72 -2.96 19.05
CA GLY A 145 -12.57 -3.40 19.95
C GLY A 145 -12.84 -3.66 21.06
#